data_13ae4c87de1a8395d8d575190093e66d
#
_entry.id   13ae4c87de1a8395d8d575190093e66d
#
_cell.length_a   1.000
_cell.length_b   1.000
_cell.length_c   1.000
_cell.angle_alpha   90.00
_cell.angle_beta   90.00
_cell.angle_gamma   90.00
#
_symmetry.space_group_name_H-M   'P 1'
#
loop_
_entity.id
_entity.type
_entity.pdbx_description
1 polymer ?
#
loop_
_entity_poly.entity_id
_entity_poly.type
_entity_poly.pdbx_seq_one_letter_code
_entity_poly.pdbx_strand_id
1 'polypeptide(L)'
;MWQFYGIPITFLLRFLTLCCIVLYFLIFSDTVNLAKRNIPFYVTGNSSNFSVTHENFATKVKVQKGVSMNLNHLIIPITIAVILILILVLIACGYVKAPPDQAYIISGLKHDAKILIGRSGIRIPFFERMDRLYLGQMTVDIKTEQSVPTNDFINVNVDAVAKVRITPSQEGIRLAAKNFLNKKPEDITMDLQDSLQGNMREIIGTLSLKEINTDRDSFSDQVMLKASKDMDKLGIEILSCNIQNVTDD
;
A
#
# COMPACT_ATOMS: atom_id res chain seq x y z
N MET A 1 12.12 5.87 -0.43
CA MET A 1 12.82 4.69 0.06
C MET A 1 11.80 3.55 0.14
N TRP A 2 11.78 2.65 -0.84
CA TRP A 2 10.71 1.68 -1.08
C TRP A 2 11.03 0.38 -0.33
N GLN A 3 10.50 0.23 0.86
CA GLN A 3 10.45 -1.08 1.54
C GLN A 3 9.04 -1.65 1.38
N PHE A 4 8.87 -2.50 0.37
CA PHE A 4 7.75 -3.42 0.31
C PHE A 4 7.92 -4.48 1.40
N TYR A 5 6.86 -4.72 2.16
CA TYR A 5 6.76 -5.78 3.15
C TYR A 5 7.47 -7.05 2.72
N GLY A 6 8.63 -7.33 3.36
CA GLY A 6 9.29 -8.63 3.47
C GLY A 6 9.76 -9.37 2.22
N ILE A 7 9.32 -8.98 1.02
CA ILE A 7 9.75 -9.62 -0.22
C ILE A 7 10.47 -8.54 -1.06
N PRO A 8 11.80 -8.62 -1.22
CA PRO A 8 12.52 -7.66 -2.03
C PRO A 8 11.99 -7.70 -3.47
N ILE A 9 11.75 -6.52 -4.05
CA ILE A 9 11.31 -6.36 -5.46
C ILE A 9 12.21 -7.18 -6.40
N THR A 10 13.49 -7.32 -6.05
CA THR A 10 14.46 -8.17 -6.74
C THR A 10 14.05 -9.65 -6.77
N PHE A 11 13.33 -10.14 -5.76
CA PHE A 11 12.85 -11.51 -5.72
C PHE A 11 11.63 -11.70 -6.65
N LEU A 12 10.73 -10.72 -6.69
CA LEU A 12 9.57 -10.71 -7.59
C LEU A 12 10.01 -10.59 -9.06
N LEU A 13 11.00 -9.71 -9.35
CA LEU A 13 11.57 -9.59 -10.69
C LEU A 13 12.31 -10.86 -11.11
N ARG A 14 13.08 -11.47 -10.21
CA ARG A 14 13.77 -12.74 -10.50
C ARG A 14 12.80 -13.89 -10.71
N PHE A 15 11.68 -13.90 -9.98
CA PHE A 15 10.65 -14.92 -10.17
C PHE A 15 9.91 -14.73 -11.49
N LEU A 16 9.59 -13.49 -11.88
CA LEU A 16 8.99 -13.18 -13.19
C LEU A 16 9.96 -13.52 -14.34
N THR A 17 11.24 -13.19 -14.21
CA THR A 17 12.25 -13.55 -15.22
C THR A 17 12.45 -15.05 -15.31
N LEU A 18 12.40 -15.79 -14.19
CA LEU A 18 12.49 -17.25 -14.19
C LEU A 18 11.27 -17.87 -14.86
N CYS A 19 10.06 -17.38 -14.58
CA CYS A 19 8.84 -17.82 -15.26
C CYS A 19 8.87 -17.52 -16.76
N CYS A 20 9.34 -16.33 -17.17
CA CYS A 20 9.49 -15.99 -18.58
C CYS A 20 10.54 -16.87 -19.29
N ILE A 21 11.65 -17.18 -18.62
CA ILE A 21 12.70 -18.07 -19.15
C ILE A 21 12.16 -19.51 -19.31
N VAL A 22 11.41 -20.02 -18.32
CA VAL A 22 10.79 -21.35 -18.39
C VAL A 22 9.74 -21.39 -19.50
N LEU A 23 8.91 -20.36 -19.65
CA LEU A 23 7.93 -20.24 -20.75
C LEU A 23 8.63 -20.17 -22.12
N TYR A 24 9.70 -19.38 -22.22
CA TYR A 24 10.49 -19.28 -23.44
C TYR A 24 11.17 -20.60 -23.79
N PHE A 25 11.68 -21.33 -22.79
CA PHE A 25 12.31 -22.63 -23.01
C PHE A 25 11.29 -23.71 -23.42
N LEU A 26 10.05 -23.66 -22.91
CA LEU A 26 8.97 -24.54 -23.30
C LEU A 26 8.50 -24.28 -24.75
N ILE A 27 8.33 -23.00 -25.13
CA ILE A 27 7.96 -22.60 -26.50
C ILE A 27 9.09 -22.93 -27.49
N PHE A 28 10.36 -22.73 -27.11
CA PHE A 28 11.50 -23.06 -27.94
C PHE A 28 11.66 -24.57 -28.13
N SER A 29 11.40 -25.37 -27.10
CA SER A 29 11.41 -26.85 -27.21
C SER A 29 10.38 -27.38 -28.20
N ASP A 30 9.19 -26.73 -28.28
CA ASP A 30 8.17 -27.12 -29.26
C ASP A 30 8.55 -26.76 -30.69
N THR A 31 9.19 -25.59 -30.91
CA THR A 31 9.63 -25.21 -32.28
C THR A 31 10.76 -26.09 -32.80
N VAL A 32 11.67 -26.54 -31.92
CA VAL A 32 12.74 -27.47 -32.29
C VAL A 32 12.20 -28.85 -32.61
N ASN A 33 11.17 -29.32 -31.90
CA ASN A 33 10.54 -30.61 -32.18
C ASN A 33 9.68 -30.59 -33.45
N LEU A 34 9.08 -29.48 -33.82
CA LEU A 34 8.39 -29.29 -35.11
C LEU A 34 9.37 -29.31 -36.29
N ALA A 35 10.56 -28.71 -36.12
CA ALA A 35 11.60 -28.73 -37.15
C ALA A 35 12.17 -30.14 -37.40
N LYS A 36 12.25 -30.98 -36.36
CA LYS A 36 12.71 -32.38 -36.50
C LYS A 36 11.71 -33.33 -37.22
N ARG A 37 10.41 -32.97 -37.27
CA ARG A 37 9.38 -33.80 -37.91
C ARG A 37 9.29 -33.66 -39.41
N ASN A 38 9.91 -32.64 -40.02
CA ASN A 38 9.73 -32.33 -41.45
C ASN A 38 10.99 -32.54 -42.31
N ILE A 39 11.93 -33.38 -41.90
CA ILE A 39 13.03 -33.76 -42.78
C ILE A 39 12.70 -35.16 -43.34
N PRO A 40 12.22 -35.29 -44.57
CA PRO A 40 12.17 -36.58 -45.25
C PRO A 40 13.59 -36.94 -45.63
N PHE A 41 14.12 -37.99 -45.00
CA PHE A 41 15.40 -38.57 -45.37
C PHE A 41 15.22 -39.37 -46.67
N TYR A 42 15.50 -38.74 -47.80
CA TYR A 42 15.61 -39.44 -49.05
C TYR A 42 17.01 -40.06 -49.18
N VAL A 43 17.11 -41.37 -48.97
CA VAL A 43 18.30 -42.13 -49.35
C VAL A 43 18.12 -42.53 -50.81
N THR A 44 18.77 -41.80 -51.70
CA THR A 44 18.97 -42.28 -53.11
C THR A 44 20.20 -43.16 -53.10
N GLY A 45 19.98 -44.43 -52.95
CA GLY A 45 20.98 -45.45 -53.22
C GLY A 45 20.83 -45.94 -54.65
N ASN A 46 21.82 -45.63 -55.50
CA ASN A 46 21.89 -46.11 -56.87
C ASN A 46 22.35 -47.57 -56.88
N SER A 47 21.59 -48.41 -57.57
CA SER A 47 21.76 -49.82 -57.68
C SER A 47 22.91 -50.21 -58.58
N SER A 48 23.72 -51.16 -58.18
CA SER A 48 24.29 -52.12 -59.10
C SER A 48 24.52 -53.49 -58.41
N ASN A 49 23.77 -54.43 -58.87
CA ASN A 49 24.02 -55.87 -58.85
C ASN A 49 24.63 -56.55 -57.62
N PHE A 50 23.81 -57.29 -56.95
CA PHE A 50 24.21 -58.56 -56.36
C PHE A 50 23.02 -59.52 -56.25
N SER A 51 23.05 -60.56 -57.02
CA SER A 51 22.16 -61.75 -56.94
C SER A 51 22.75 -62.68 -55.90
N VAL A 52 22.04 -63.03 -54.85
CA VAL A 52 22.28 -64.23 -54.06
C VAL A 52 20.93 -64.78 -53.54
N THR A 53 20.75 -66.04 -53.79
CA THR A 53 19.71 -67.00 -53.51
C THR A 53 19.32 -67.06 -52.01
N HIS A 54 18.01 -67.37 -51.85
CA HIS A 54 17.37 -68.08 -50.77
C HIS A 54 18.21 -68.51 -49.54
N GLU A 55 17.82 -68.10 -48.37
CA GLU A 55 17.38 -68.94 -47.29
C GLU A 55 16.82 -68.16 -46.12
N ASN A 56 15.76 -68.73 -45.59
CA ASN A 56 15.00 -68.34 -44.44
C ASN A 56 15.86 -67.91 -43.22
N PHE A 57 15.73 -66.66 -42.79
CA PHE A 57 15.90 -66.35 -41.39
C PHE A 57 14.95 -65.20 -41.00
N ALA A 58 13.73 -65.62 -40.61
CA ALA A 58 12.77 -64.69 -40.01
C ALA A 58 13.27 -64.27 -38.60
N THR A 59 14.23 -63.37 -38.53
CA THR A 59 14.53 -62.68 -37.30
C THR A 59 13.45 -61.63 -37.14
N LYS A 60 12.48 -61.97 -36.30
CA LYS A 60 11.43 -61.09 -35.81
C LYS A 60 12.10 -59.99 -34.98
N VAL A 61 12.58 -58.95 -35.63
CA VAL A 61 13.01 -57.72 -34.94
C VAL A 61 11.73 -57.16 -34.32
N LYS A 62 11.55 -57.45 -33.06
CA LYS A 62 10.55 -56.84 -32.21
C LYS A 62 10.96 -55.40 -32.08
N VAL A 63 10.53 -54.53 -32.99
CA VAL A 63 10.63 -53.10 -32.83
C VAL A 63 9.87 -52.77 -31.56
N GLN A 64 10.60 -52.63 -30.50
CA GLN A 64 10.05 -52.16 -29.26
C GLN A 64 9.52 -50.74 -29.56
N LYS A 65 8.17 -50.66 -29.65
CA LYS A 65 7.46 -49.40 -29.74
C LYS A 65 7.86 -48.60 -28.55
N GLY A 66 8.89 -47.76 -28.70
CA GLY A 66 9.24 -46.75 -27.73
C GLY A 66 7.94 -46.00 -27.43
N VAL A 67 7.54 -46.02 -26.21
CA VAL A 67 6.42 -45.20 -25.70
C VAL A 67 6.74 -43.76 -26.04
N SER A 68 6.26 -43.33 -27.22
CA SER A 68 6.22 -41.91 -27.52
C SER A 68 5.19 -41.29 -26.55
N MET A 69 5.63 -40.99 -25.34
CA MET A 69 4.83 -40.13 -24.48
C MET A 69 4.58 -38.85 -25.28
N ASN A 70 3.33 -38.65 -25.65
CA ASN A 70 2.91 -37.43 -26.33
C ASN A 70 3.23 -36.30 -25.39
N LEU A 71 4.34 -35.61 -25.66
CA LEU A 71 4.85 -34.47 -24.87
C LEU A 71 3.76 -33.41 -24.68
N ASN A 72 2.81 -33.33 -25.63
CA ASN A 72 1.66 -32.43 -25.57
C ASN A 72 0.75 -32.70 -24.36
N HIS A 73 0.61 -33.97 -23.90
CA HIS A 73 -0.16 -34.30 -22.71
C HIS A 73 0.51 -33.79 -21.40
N LEU A 74 1.80 -33.54 -21.42
CA LEU A 74 2.54 -33.06 -20.27
C LEU A 74 2.62 -31.51 -20.25
N ILE A 75 2.67 -30.90 -21.43
CA ILE A 75 2.79 -29.41 -21.56
C ILE A 75 1.52 -28.72 -21.08
N ILE A 76 0.33 -29.23 -21.43
CA ILE A 76 -0.95 -28.61 -21.01
C ILE A 76 -1.09 -28.54 -19.49
N PRO A 77 -0.91 -29.62 -18.71
CA PRO A 77 -1.02 -29.52 -17.24
C PRO A 77 0.07 -28.64 -16.61
N ILE A 78 1.28 -28.61 -17.18
CA ILE A 78 2.36 -27.74 -16.69
C ILE A 78 2.01 -26.26 -16.91
N THR A 79 1.52 -25.88 -18.10
CA THR A 79 1.11 -24.49 -18.37
C THR A 79 -0.04 -24.04 -17.47
N ILE A 80 -1.02 -24.91 -17.23
CA ILE A 80 -2.13 -24.63 -16.30
C ILE A 80 -1.58 -24.43 -14.88
N ALA A 81 -0.67 -25.29 -14.43
CA ALA A 81 -0.05 -25.18 -13.11
C ALA A 81 0.73 -23.88 -12.94
N VAL A 82 1.52 -23.46 -13.95
CA VAL A 82 2.25 -22.19 -13.94
C VAL A 82 1.31 -21.00 -13.87
N ILE A 83 0.23 -20.98 -14.66
CA ILE A 83 -0.78 -19.91 -14.63
C ILE A 83 -1.45 -19.85 -13.24
N LEU A 84 -1.79 -21.00 -12.65
CA LEU A 84 -2.42 -21.08 -11.34
C LEU A 84 -1.49 -20.55 -10.24
N ILE A 85 -0.21 -20.90 -10.27
CA ILE A 85 0.82 -20.39 -9.36
C ILE A 85 0.95 -18.87 -9.52
N LEU A 86 0.96 -18.35 -10.74
CA LEU A 86 1.08 -16.92 -11.02
C LEU A 86 -0.12 -16.14 -10.46
N ILE A 87 -1.34 -16.67 -10.62
CA ILE A 87 -2.56 -16.10 -10.04
C ILE A 87 -2.48 -16.11 -8.52
N LEU A 88 -2.02 -17.20 -7.91
CA LEU A 88 -1.89 -17.34 -6.46
C LEU A 88 -0.87 -16.32 -5.90
N VAL A 89 0.25 -16.12 -6.58
CA VAL A 89 1.26 -15.10 -6.23
C VAL A 89 0.68 -13.69 -6.33
N LEU A 90 -0.09 -13.38 -7.37
CA LEU A 90 -0.76 -12.08 -7.52
C LEU A 90 -1.74 -11.80 -6.37
N ILE A 91 -2.52 -12.80 -5.96
CA ILE A 91 -3.45 -12.68 -4.83
C ILE A 91 -2.67 -12.49 -3.52
N ALA A 92 -1.61 -13.25 -3.30
CA ALA A 92 -0.77 -13.15 -2.11
C ALA A 92 -0.08 -11.78 -2.00
N CYS A 93 0.42 -11.23 -3.11
CA CYS A 93 1.01 -9.88 -3.16
C CYS A 93 -0.02 -8.76 -2.99
N GLY A 94 -1.28 -9.03 -3.31
CA GLY A 94 -2.38 -8.07 -3.17
C GLY A 94 -3.00 -8.04 -1.77
N TYR A 95 -2.72 -9.01 -0.92
CA TYR A 95 -3.30 -9.06 0.42
C TYR A 95 -2.68 -8.00 1.32
N VAL A 96 -3.53 -7.10 1.87
CA VAL A 96 -3.12 -6.01 2.77
C VAL A 96 -3.98 -6.04 4.01
N LYS A 97 -3.35 -5.93 5.18
CA LYS A 97 -4.03 -5.83 6.48
C LYS A 97 -3.75 -4.45 7.07
N ALA A 98 -4.79 -3.64 7.24
CA ALA A 98 -4.68 -2.34 7.88
C ALA A 98 -4.64 -2.51 9.41
N PRO A 99 -3.66 -1.92 10.12
CA PRO A 99 -3.68 -1.85 11.57
C PRO A 99 -4.80 -0.91 12.05
N PRO A 100 -5.22 -1.00 13.33
CA PRO A 100 -6.33 -0.19 13.84
C PRO A 100 -6.00 1.30 14.01
N ASP A 101 -4.72 1.64 14.10
CA ASP A 101 -4.20 3.01 14.26
C ASP A 101 -3.97 3.75 12.93
N GLN A 102 -4.21 3.08 11.80
CA GLN A 102 -4.01 3.66 10.48
C GLN A 102 -5.18 3.32 9.55
N ALA A 103 -5.56 4.29 8.74
CA ALA A 103 -6.44 4.07 7.60
C ALA A 103 -5.59 3.86 6.35
N TYR A 104 -5.85 2.77 5.63
CA TYR A 104 -5.31 2.55 4.29
C TYR A 104 -6.32 2.98 3.27
N ILE A 105 -5.94 3.95 2.45
CA ILE A 105 -6.77 4.50 1.39
C ILE A 105 -6.26 3.91 0.08
N ILE A 106 -7.07 3.04 -0.52
CA ILE A 106 -6.75 2.40 -1.79
C ILE A 106 -7.48 3.14 -2.90
N SER A 107 -6.72 3.74 -3.80
CA SER A 107 -7.22 4.49 -4.95
C SER A 107 -6.71 3.89 -6.25
N GLY A 108 -7.48 3.99 -7.33
CA GLY A 108 -7.06 3.57 -8.66
C GLY A 108 -8.22 3.13 -9.55
N LEU A 109 -8.61 1.87 -9.51
CA LEU A 109 -9.54 1.28 -10.48
C LEU A 109 -11.00 1.73 -10.32
N LYS A 110 -11.41 2.06 -9.09
CA LYS A 110 -12.76 2.54 -8.78
C LYS A 110 -12.77 4.04 -8.58
N HIS A 111 -13.87 4.68 -8.95
CA HIS A 111 -14.08 6.12 -8.77
C HIS A 111 -14.03 6.52 -7.28
N ASP A 112 -14.54 5.67 -6.40
CA ASP A 112 -14.50 5.87 -4.95
C ASP A 112 -13.30 5.16 -4.33
N ALA A 113 -12.49 5.92 -3.57
CA ALA A 113 -11.39 5.37 -2.81
C ALA A 113 -11.90 4.43 -1.70
N LYS A 114 -11.28 3.26 -1.60
CA LYS A 114 -11.61 2.24 -0.61
C LYS A 114 -10.84 2.52 0.68
N ILE A 115 -11.56 2.78 1.77
CA ILE A 115 -10.96 3.04 3.09
C ILE A 115 -10.99 1.75 3.90
N LEU A 116 -9.83 1.31 4.37
CA LEU A 116 -9.65 0.13 5.22
C LEU A 116 -9.09 0.55 6.57
N ILE A 117 -9.82 0.25 7.65
CA ILE A 117 -9.42 0.51 9.04
C ILE A 117 -9.58 -0.79 9.82
N GLY A 118 -8.51 -1.28 10.43
CA GLY A 118 -8.54 -2.51 11.22
C GLY A 118 -9.02 -3.77 10.48
N ARG A 119 -9.12 -3.70 9.15
CA ARG A 119 -9.61 -4.79 8.29
C ARG A 119 -8.56 -5.19 7.27
N SER A 120 -8.69 -6.41 6.79
CA SER A 120 -7.93 -6.87 5.64
C SER A 120 -8.65 -6.52 4.34
N GLY A 121 -7.89 -6.27 3.29
CA GLY A 121 -8.39 -6.01 1.96
C GLY A 121 -7.48 -6.60 0.91
N ILE A 122 -7.97 -6.66 -0.31
CA ILE A 122 -7.20 -7.06 -1.48
C ILE A 122 -6.97 -5.80 -2.32
N ARG A 123 -5.71 -5.54 -2.63
CA ARG A 123 -5.25 -4.52 -3.55
C ARG A 123 -4.75 -5.20 -4.81
N ILE A 124 -5.08 -4.68 -5.97
CA ILE A 124 -4.54 -5.17 -7.24
C ILE A 124 -3.19 -4.46 -7.46
N PRO A 125 -2.04 -5.17 -7.29
CA PRO A 125 -0.74 -4.58 -7.56
C PRO A 125 -0.71 -4.07 -9.01
N PHE A 126 0.02 -2.96 -9.26
CA PHE A 126 0.14 -2.21 -10.51
C PHE A 126 -1.03 -1.27 -10.86
N PHE A 127 -2.29 -1.57 -10.49
CA PHE A 127 -3.45 -0.75 -10.83
C PHE A 127 -3.95 0.12 -9.68
N GLU A 128 -3.72 -0.28 -8.43
CA GLU A 128 -4.18 0.41 -7.25
C GLU A 128 -3.02 0.93 -6.41
N ARG A 129 -3.10 2.21 -6.03
CA ARG A 129 -2.19 2.87 -5.10
C ARG A 129 -2.76 2.75 -3.69
N MET A 130 -1.89 2.51 -2.73
CA MET A 130 -2.23 2.48 -1.32
C MET A 130 -1.51 3.61 -0.59
N ASP A 131 -2.27 4.48 0.01
CA ASP A 131 -1.80 5.57 0.85
C ASP A 131 -2.19 5.31 2.30
N ARG A 132 -1.44 5.90 3.24
CA ARG A 132 -1.63 5.70 4.68
C ARG A 132 -2.02 7.02 5.33
N LEU A 133 -2.94 6.93 6.29
CA LEU A 133 -3.35 8.05 7.12
C LEU A 133 -3.32 7.59 8.57
N TYR A 134 -2.61 8.33 9.42
CA TYR A 134 -2.52 8.01 10.85
C TYR A 134 -3.81 8.43 11.56
N LEU A 135 -4.44 7.51 12.30
CA LEU A 135 -5.69 7.75 13.02
C LEU A 135 -5.52 7.79 14.54
N GLY A 136 -4.31 7.51 15.01
CA GLY A 136 -4.02 7.52 16.44
C GLY A 136 -4.14 8.91 17.06
N GLN A 137 -4.19 8.94 18.38
CA GLN A 137 -4.17 10.18 19.13
C GLN A 137 -2.79 10.85 19.02
N MET A 138 -2.79 12.16 18.81
CA MET A 138 -1.61 13.02 18.76
C MET A 138 -1.72 14.11 19.83
N THR A 139 -0.57 14.49 20.36
CA THR A 139 -0.46 15.59 21.34
C THR A 139 0.18 16.77 20.65
N VAL A 140 -0.48 17.93 20.73
CA VAL A 140 0.00 19.19 20.18
C VAL A 140 0.32 20.13 21.33
N ASP A 141 1.57 20.55 21.43
CA ASP A 141 2.00 21.57 22.38
C ASP A 141 1.77 22.95 21.78
N ILE A 142 0.92 23.74 22.43
CA ILE A 142 0.53 25.06 21.99
C ILE A 142 1.21 26.07 22.92
N LYS A 143 2.15 26.85 22.39
CA LYS A 143 2.85 27.87 23.14
C LYS A 143 2.73 29.22 22.45
N THR A 144 2.46 30.26 23.19
CA THR A 144 2.54 31.62 22.64
C THR A 144 4.01 32.02 22.56
N GLU A 145 4.58 32.05 21.35
CA GLU A 145 5.99 32.50 21.15
C GLU A 145 6.21 33.97 21.50
N GLN A 146 5.15 34.75 21.35
CA GLN A 146 5.13 36.17 21.70
C GLN A 146 3.97 36.40 22.67
N SER A 147 4.18 37.26 23.65
CA SER A 147 3.15 37.66 24.58
C SER A 147 1.94 38.23 23.84
N VAL A 148 0.76 37.88 24.29
CA VAL A 148 -0.52 38.26 23.68
C VAL A 148 -1.26 39.20 24.61
N PRO A 149 -1.70 40.39 24.16
CA PRO A 149 -2.47 41.28 25.00
C PRO A 149 -3.85 40.71 25.28
N THR A 150 -4.23 40.70 26.55
CA THR A 150 -5.59 40.39 27.01
C THR A 150 -6.51 41.60 26.79
N ASN A 151 -7.81 41.43 27.05
CA ASN A 151 -8.78 42.53 27.02
C ASN A 151 -8.42 43.68 27.96
N ASP A 152 -7.68 43.42 29.07
CA ASP A 152 -7.20 44.39 30.04
C ASP A 152 -5.86 45.03 29.61
N PHE A 153 -5.40 44.80 28.38
CA PHE A 153 -4.10 45.28 27.87
C PHE A 153 -2.88 44.76 28.64
N ILE A 154 -3.01 43.64 29.33
CA ILE A 154 -1.90 42.96 29.99
C ILE A 154 -1.37 41.88 29.03
N ASN A 155 -0.07 41.91 28.81
CA ASN A 155 0.57 40.89 27.97
C ASN A 155 0.75 39.59 28.73
N VAL A 156 0.31 38.51 28.16
CA VAL A 156 0.39 37.14 28.76
C VAL A 156 1.01 36.13 27.82
N ASN A 157 1.74 35.21 28.40
CA ASN A 157 2.20 34.01 27.74
C ASN A 157 1.41 32.79 28.25
N VAL A 158 0.82 32.03 27.36
CA VAL A 158 0.01 30.87 27.70
C VAL A 158 0.60 29.62 27.07
N ASP A 159 0.82 28.61 27.90
CA ASP A 159 1.17 27.25 27.46
C ASP A 159 -0.02 26.33 27.63
N ALA A 160 -0.39 25.61 26.58
CA ALA A 160 -1.48 24.67 26.58
C ALA A 160 -1.07 23.39 25.84
N VAL A 161 -1.76 22.30 26.14
CA VAL A 161 -1.61 21.00 25.45
C VAL A 161 -2.97 20.54 24.96
N ALA A 162 -3.07 20.33 23.65
CA ALA A 162 -4.25 19.76 23.02
C ALA A 162 -4.00 18.32 22.61
N LYS A 163 -4.98 17.44 22.86
CA LYS A 163 -5.02 16.09 22.33
C LYS A 163 -5.99 16.05 21.18
N VAL A 164 -5.49 15.62 20.03
CA VAL A 164 -6.25 15.61 18.78
C VAL A 164 -6.17 14.24 18.13
N ARG A 165 -7.14 13.93 17.29
CA ARG A 165 -7.11 12.76 16.42
C ARG A 165 -7.83 13.05 15.11
N ILE A 166 -7.59 12.25 14.10
CA ILE A 166 -8.42 12.28 12.89
C ILE A 166 -9.78 11.67 13.20
N THR A 167 -10.85 12.38 12.83
CA THR A 167 -12.23 11.94 13.04
C THR A 167 -12.45 10.59 12.33
N PRO A 168 -12.87 9.53 13.06
CA PRO A 168 -12.96 8.19 12.50
C PRO A 168 -14.13 8.00 11.53
N SER A 169 -14.91 9.04 11.27
CA SER A 169 -15.98 9.01 10.27
C SER A 169 -15.42 8.93 8.85
N GLN A 170 -16.19 8.38 7.92
CA GLN A 170 -15.77 8.28 6.52
C GLN A 170 -15.51 9.66 5.89
N GLU A 171 -16.28 10.67 6.29
CA GLU A 171 -16.13 12.04 5.83
C GLU A 171 -14.90 12.71 6.44
N GLY A 172 -14.69 12.56 7.77
CA GLY A 172 -13.50 13.06 8.44
C GLY A 172 -12.21 12.52 7.85
N ILE A 173 -12.17 11.22 7.55
CA ILE A 173 -11.02 10.59 6.89
C ILE A 173 -10.79 11.15 5.48
N ARG A 174 -11.86 11.43 4.72
CA ARG A 174 -11.74 12.06 3.39
C ARG A 174 -11.21 13.48 3.46
N LEU A 175 -11.65 14.26 4.45
CA LEU A 175 -11.16 15.62 4.68
C LEU A 175 -9.69 15.59 5.11
N ALA A 176 -9.35 14.78 6.11
CA ALA A 176 -7.98 14.64 6.59
C ALA A 176 -7.02 14.12 5.50
N ALA A 177 -7.47 13.22 4.65
CA ALA A 177 -6.67 12.68 3.55
C ALA A 177 -6.22 13.76 2.55
N LYS A 178 -6.98 14.85 2.37
CA LYS A 178 -6.61 15.94 1.46
C LYS A 178 -5.33 16.65 1.91
N ASN A 179 -5.07 16.71 3.23
CA ASN A 179 -4.00 17.50 3.81
C ASN A 179 -2.88 16.66 4.43
N PHE A 180 -3.23 15.48 4.96
CA PHE A 180 -2.33 14.70 5.85
C PHE A 180 -1.97 13.31 5.30
N LEU A 181 -2.32 13.01 4.06
CA LEU A 181 -2.04 11.73 3.44
C LEU A 181 -0.53 11.45 3.40
N ASN A 182 -0.12 10.29 3.90
CA ASN A 182 1.28 9.84 3.99
C ASN A 182 2.20 10.71 4.87
N LYS A 183 1.66 11.67 5.65
CA LYS A 183 2.42 12.43 6.64
C LYS A 183 2.64 11.60 7.90
N LYS A 184 3.72 11.89 8.60
CA LYS A 184 3.98 11.34 9.92
C LYS A 184 3.16 12.08 10.96
N PRO A 185 2.88 11.47 12.13
CA PRO A 185 2.19 12.17 13.23
C PRO A 185 2.84 13.48 13.63
N GLU A 186 4.19 13.52 13.63
CA GLU A 186 4.97 14.71 14.01
C GLU A 186 4.74 15.87 13.02
N ASP A 187 4.69 15.57 11.71
CA ASP A 187 4.43 16.57 10.67
C ASP A 187 2.99 17.10 10.77
N ILE A 188 2.04 16.22 11.12
CA ILE A 188 0.64 16.62 11.32
C ILE A 188 0.50 17.53 12.53
N THR A 189 1.17 17.21 13.64
CA THR A 189 1.13 18.04 14.85
C THR A 189 1.72 19.42 14.61
N MET A 190 2.80 19.53 13.85
CA MET A 190 3.37 20.82 13.46
C MET A 190 2.39 21.67 12.63
N ASP A 191 1.75 21.08 11.62
CA ASP A 191 0.75 21.79 10.78
C ASP A 191 -0.45 22.29 11.60
N LEU A 192 -0.84 21.54 12.65
CA LEU A 192 -1.97 21.91 13.51
C LEU A 192 -1.59 22.94 14.57
N GLN A 193 -0.34 22.97 14.99
CA GLN A 193 0.16 23.86 16.05
C GLN A 193 -0.12 25.33 15.73
N ASP A 194 0.22 25.78 14.54
CA ASP A 194 0.04 27.17 14.10
C ASP A 194 -1.44 27.59 14.15
N SER A 195 -2.33 26.71 13.69
CA SER A 195 -3.77 26.95 13.68
C SER A 195 -4.34 27.01 15.09
N LEU A 196 -3.94 26.10 15.97
CA LEU A 196 -4.38 26.06 17.36
C LEU A 196 -3.84 27.26 18.14
N GLN A 197 -2.60 27.67 17.90
CA GLN A 197 -1.98 28.86 18.49
C GLN A 197 -2.72 30.15 18.07
N GLY A 198 -3.12 30.24 16.79
CA GLY A 198 -3.92 31.36 16.30
C GLY A 198 -5.28 31.46 16.99
N ASN A 199 -5.99 30.34 17.11
CA ASN A 199 -7.26 30.30 17.84
C ASN A 199 -7.10 30.66 19.33
N MET A 200 -6.04 30.20 19.98
CA MET A 200 -5.75 30.51 21.36
C MET A 200 -5.50 32.04 21.55
N ARG A 201 -4.69 32.63 20.66
CA ARG A 201 -4.44 34.11 20.69
C ARG A 201 -5.73 34.92 20.55
N GLU A 202 -6.64 34.50 19.68
CA GLU A 202 -7.92 35.18 19.48
C GLU A 202 -8.75 35.16 20.75
N ILE A 203 -8.81 34.04 21.47
CA ILE A 203 -9.58 33.93 22.73
C ILE A 203 -8.92 34.69 23.85
N ILE A 204 -7.57 34.67 23.98
CA ILE A 204 -6.84 35.47 24.98
C ILE A 204 -7.18 36.95 24.84
N GLY A 205 -7.24 37.47 23.61
CA GLY A 205 -7.59 38.88 23.36
C GLY A 205 -9.03 39.25 23.73
N THR A 206 -9.91 38.31 23.98
CA THR A 206 -11.30 38.57 24.38
C THR A 206 -11.54 38.47 25.87
N LEU A 207 -10.62 37.90 26.64
CA LEU A 207 -10.74 37.66 28.09
C LEU A 207 -9.81 38.54 28.89
N SER A 208 -10.17 38.80 30.14
CA SER A 208 -9.28 39.44 31.13
C SER A 208 -8.31 38.40 31.73
N LEU A 209 -7.14 38.90 32.22
CA LEU A 209 -6.18 38.04 32.93
C LEU A 209 -6.81 37.33 34.12
N LYS A 210 -7.71 38.04 34.83
CA LYS A 210 -8.41 37.50 35.98
C LYS A 210 -9.31 36.32 35.60
N GLU A 211 -10.08 36.44 34.51
CA GLU A 211 -10.93 35.35 33.99
C GLU A 211 -10.10 34.13 33.58
N ILE A 212 -9.00 34.33 32.83
CA ILE A 212 -8.08 33.28 32.42
C ILE A 212 -7.51 32.52 33.62
N ASN A 213 -7.13 33.23 34.68
CA ASN A 213 -6.52 32.62 35.86
C ASN A 213 -7.52 31.99 36.83
N THR A 214 -8.71 32.58 36.95
CA THR A 214 -9.73 32.13 37.92
C THR A 214 -10.51 30.92 37.41
N ASP A 215 -10.79 30.87 36.11
CA ASP A 215 -11.59 29.80 35.48
C ASP A 215 -10.88 29.24 34.24
N ARG A 216 -9.84 28.47 34.50
CA ARG A 216 -9.04 27.84 33.44
C ARG A 216 -9.84 26.82 32.62
N ASP A 217 -10.82 26.17 33.21
CA ASP A 217 -11.64 25.16 32.52
C ASP A 217 -12.56 25.87 31.51
N SER A 218 -13.22 26.97 31.89
CA SER A 218 -14.03 27.76 30.98
C SER A 218 -13.20 28.34 29.82
N PHE A 219 -11.97 28.83 30.13
CA PHE A 219 -11.06 29.29 29.09
C PHE A 219 -10.69 28.15 28.12
N SER A 220 -10.33 26.99 28.63
CA SER A 220 -10.04 25.79 27.83
C SER A 220 -11.17 25.41 26.94
N ASP A 221 -12.43 25.40 27.46
CA ASP A 221 -13.63 25.08 26.70
C ASP A 221 -13.90 26.08 25.57
N GLN A 222 -13.68 27.38 25.80
CA GLN A 222 -13.81 28.40 24.76
C GLN A 222 -12.79 28.24 23.65
N VAL A 223 -11.51 27.97 23.99
CA VAL A 223 -10.46 27.67 23.02
C VAL A 223 -10.83 26.43 22.22
N MET A 224 -11.26 25.36 22.89
CA MET A 224 -11.67 24.11 22.25
C MET A 224 -12.86 24.33 21.30
N LEU A 225 -13.89 25.07 21.73
CA LEU A 225 -15.08 25.33 20.91
C LEU A 225 -14.73 26.15 19.65
N LYS A 226 -13.85 27.12 19.78
CA LYS A 226 -13.38 27.93 18.64
C LYS A 226 -12.54 27.10 17.68
N ALA A 227 -11.54 26.42 18.21
CA ALA A 227 -10.65 25.59 17.42
C ALA A 227 -11.34 24.40 16.74
N SER A 228 -12.36 23.80 17.37
CA SER A 228 -13.11 22.67 16.80
C SER A 228 -13.71 23.01 15.43
N LYS A 229 -14.24 24.20 15.26
CA LYS A 229 -14.83 24.62 13.97
C LYS A 229 -13.84 24.63 12.81
N ASP A 230 -12.60 24.96 13.10
CA ASP A 230 -11.55 24.98 12.07
C ASP A 230 -10.94 23.60 11.88
N MET A 231 -10.79 22.84 12.95
CA MET A 231 -10.28 21.48 12.92
C MET A 231 -11.25 20.53 12.22
N ASP A 232 -12.56 20.72 12.39
CA ASP A 232 -13.60 19.92 11.69
C ASP A 232 -13.48 20.03 10.16
N LYS A 233 -13.13 21.19 9.64
CA LYS A 233 -12.89 21.40 8.20
C LYS A 233 -11.69 20.59 7.68
N LEU A 234 -10.75 20.28 8.56
CA LEU A 234 -9.57 19.45 8.28
C LEU A 234 -9.80 17.98 8.57
N GLY A 235 -10.96 17.62 9.13
CA GLY A 235 -11.27 16.25 9.55
C GLY A 235 -10.57 15.83 10.84
N ILE A 236 -10.22 16.82 11.70
CA ILE A 236 -9.55 16.63 13.00
C ILE A 236 -10.57 16.87 14.12
N GLU A 237 -10.57 15.99 15.10
CA GLU A 237 -11.37 16.09 16.33
C GLU A 237 -10.43 16.45 17.51
N ILE A 238 -10.78 17.48 18.28
CA ILE A 238 -10.09 17.82 19.51
C ILE A 238 -10.73 17.02 20.65
N LEU A 239 -9.92 16.21 21.32
CA LEU A 239 -10.37 15.36 22.43
C LEU A 239 -10.32 16.09 23.77
N SER A 240 -9.27 16.90 23.97
CA SER A 240 -9.11 17.73 25.15
C SER A 240 -8.13 18.87 24.84
N CYS A 241 -8.32 19.99 25.54
CA CYS A 241 -7.37 21.09 25.55
C CYS A 241 -7.14 21.46 27.03
N ASN A 242 -5.91 21.46 27.49
CA ASN A 242 -5.58 21.75 28.89
C ASN A 242 -4.56 22.89 28.93
N ILE A 243 -4.90 23.95 29.68
CA ILE A 243 -4.00 25.05 29.94
C ILE A 243 -3.00 24.62 31.02
N GLN A 244 -1.72 24.71 30.74
CA GLN A 244 -0.66 24.30 31.66
C GLN A 244 -0.16 25.46 32.47
N ASN A 245 0.19 26.57 31.80
CA ASN A 245 0.78 27.74 32.45
C ASN A 245 0.24 29.03 31.84
N VAL A 246 0.12 30.06 32.68
CA VAL A 246 -0.22 31.41 32.28
C VAL A 246 0.73 32.34 33.04
N THR A 247 1.56 33.05 32.31
CA THR A 247 2.54 34.02 32.89
C THR A 247 2.29 35.39 32.29
N ASP A 248 2.35 36.40 33.09
CA ASP A 248 2.40 37.81 32.70
C ASP A 248 3.84 38.24 32.46
N ASP A 249 4.04 39.17 31.51
CA ASP A 249 5.33 39.79 31.20
C ASP A 249 5.57 41.06 32.04
#